data_2c545586726a97c40c40b5add3b8be8a
#
_entry.id   2c545586726a97c40c40b5add3b8be8a
#
_cell.length_a   1.000
_cell.length_b   1.000
_cell.length_c   1.000
_cell.angle_alpha   90.00
_cell.angle_beta   90.00
_cell.angle_gamma   90.00
#
_symmetry.space_group_name_H-M   'P 1'
#
loop_
_entity.id
_entity.type
_entity.pdbx_description
1 polymer ?
#
loop_
_entity_poly.entity_id
_entity_poly.type
_entity_poly.pdbx_seq_one_letter_code
_entity_poly.pdbx_strand_id
1 'polypeptide(L)'
;MGVFNRTVIDGKPFVLVPEEEFEDMMDTIMAQEILARIEAGEETWPAELVYELLDTDSRIRTFRNYRKMSVSDLASAAGISEADLSEIESGQKTGSVDVLKRIATALKVDLDDIVV
;
A
#
# COMPACT_ATOMS: atom_id res chain seq x y z
N MET A 1 -21.10 24.45 -6.66
CA MET A 1 -21.21 23.15 -6.01
C MET A 1 -22.68 22.72 -5.95
N GLY A 2 -23.02 21.55 -6.47
CA GLY A 2 -24.39 21.09 -6.49
C GLY A 2 -24.91 20.70 -5.11
N VAL A 3 -26.22 20.80 -4.92
CA VAL A 3 -26.89 20.27 -3.73
C VAL A 3 -27.15 18.79 -3.99
N PHE A 4 -26.71 17.93 -3.08
CA PHE A 4 -26.93 16.50 -3.19
C PHE A 4 -28.39 16.16 -2.83
N ASN A 5 -28.96 15.22 -3.57
CA ASN A 5 -30.29 14.71 -3.29
C ASN A 5 -30.27 13.80 -2.08
N ARG A 6 -31.32 13.88 -1.28
CA ARG A 6 -31.51 12.99 -0.13
C ARG A 6 -32.62 12.00 -0.43
N THR A 7 -32.45 10.78 0.05
CA THR A 7 -33.46 9.73 -0.06
C THR A 7 -33.51 8.91 1.23
N VAL A 8 -34.58 8.15 1.40
CA VAL A 8 -34.74 7.25 2.54
C VAL A 8 -34.87 5.84 2.02
N ILE A 9 -34.04 4.93 2.50
CA ILE A 9 -34.06 3.52 2.16
C ILE A 9 -34.12 2.73 3.48
N ASP A 10 -35.15 1.88 3.61
CA ASP A 10 -35.39 1.07 4.82
C ASP A 10 -35.41 1.92 6.11
N GLY A 11 -36.02 3.11 6.05
CA GLY A 11 -36.14 4.01 7.17
C GLY A 11 -34.86 4.77 7.53
N LYS A 12 -33.79 4.62 6.75
CA LYS A 12 -32.52 5.29 6.98
C LYS A 12 -32.30 6.40 5.95
N PRO A 13 -31.82 7.58 6.37
CA PRO A 13 -31.52 8.65 5.45
C PRO A 13 -30.21 8.38 4.69
N PHE A 14 -30.21 8.65 3.40
CA PHE A 14 -29.05 8.58 2.53
C PHE A 14 -28.92 9.86 1.72
N VAL A 15 -27.70 10.15 1.33
CA VAL A 15 -27.38 11.24 0.42
C VAL A 15 -26.88 10.65 -0.87
N LEU A 16 -27.48 11.05 -1.99
CA LEU A 16 -27.06 10.60 -3.33
C LEU A 16 -25.98 11.54 -3.82
N VAL A 17 -24.79 10.98 -4.10
CA VAL A 17 -23.65 11.73 -4.60
C VAL A 17 -23.29 11.16 -5.96
N PRO A 18 -23.15 12.01 -7.01
CA PRO A 18 -22.63 11.54 -8.29
C PRO A 18 -21.27 10.88 -8.12
N GLU A 19 -21.05 9.79 -8.85
CA GLU A 19 -19.82 9.00 -8.74
C GLU A 19 -18.56 9.85 -8.89
N GLU A 20 -18.55 10.75 -9.85
CA GLU A 20 -17.43 11.65 -10.12
C GLU A 20 -17.12 12.57 -8.92
N GLU A 21 -18.15 13.14 -8.31
CA GLU A 21 -17.99 13.97 -7.11
C GLU A 21 -17.55 13.16 -5.90
N PHE A 22 -18.03 11.92 -5.78
CA PHE A 22 -17.58 11.01 -4.71
C PHE A 22 -16.10 10.69 -4.85
N GLU A 23 -15.61 10.43 -6.06
CA GLU A 23 -14.19 10.18 -6.32
C GLU A 23 -13.34 11.39 -5.94
N ASP A 24 -13.77 12.60 -6.29
CA ASP A 24 -13.08 13.84 -5.95
C ASP A 24 -13.02 14.03 -4.41
N MET A 25 -14.10 13.72 -3.70
CA MET A 25 -14.13 13.79 -2.25
C MET A 25 -13.15 12.78 -1.61
N MET A 26 -13.09 11.56 -2.14
CA MET A 26 -12.18 10.53 -1.64
C MET A 26 -10.73 10.92 -1.86
N ASP A 27 -10.40 11.49 -3.02
CA ASP A 27 -9.05 11.99 -3.31
C ASP A 27 -8.64 13.08 -2.31
N THR A 28 -9.55 13.97 -1.94
CA THR A 28 -9.31 15.01 -0.94
C THR A 28 -9.04 14.42 0.44
N ILE A 29 -9.84 13.43 0.86
CA ILE A 29 -9.65 12.74 2.15
C ILE A 29 -8.29 12.05 2.20
N MET A 30 -7.91 11.35 1.13
CA MET A 30 -6.60 10.69 1.04
C MET A 30 -5.47 11.71 1.13
N ALA A 31 -5.58 12.84 0.46
CA ALA A 31 -4.59 13.90 0.53
C ALA A 31 -4.44 14.46 1.94
N GLN A 32 -5.54 14.65 2.67
CA GLN A 32 -5.51 15.10 4.06
C GLN A 32 -4.84 14.08 4.99
N GLU A 33 -5.10 12.81 4.79
CA GLU A 33 -4.44 11.74 5.56
C GLU A 33 -2.93 11.71 5.32
N ILE A 34 -2.51 11.87 4.07
CA ILE A 34 -1.09 11.94 3.72
C ILE A 34 -0.42 13.14 4.39
N LEU A 35 -1.05 14.31 4.34
CA LEU A 35 -0.52 15.52 5.00
C LEU A 35 -0.39 15.32 6.52
N ALA A 36 -1.37 14.69 7.15
CA ALA A 36 -1.32 14.40 8.57
C ALA A 36 -0.15 13.47 8.93
N ARG A 37 0.16 12.50 8.09
CA ARG A 37 1.31 11.61 8.28
C ARG A 37 2.64 12.35 8.13
N ILE A 38 2.73 13.25 7.15
CA ILE A 38 3.93 14.09 6.95
C ILE A 38 4.16 14.95 8.20
N GLU A 39 3.13 15.58 8.74
CA GLU A 39 3.21 16.39 9.94
C GLU A 39 3.61 15.56 11.17
N ALA A 40 3.19 14.30 11.22
CA ALA A 40 3.57 13.36 12.28
C ALA A 40 4.99 12.80 12.10
N GLY A 41 5.68 13.14 11.02
CA GLY A 41 7.04 12.66 10.73
C GLY A 41 7.10 11.28 10.12
N GLU A 42 5.98 10.72 9.67
CA GLU A 42 5.97 9.45 8.98
C GLU A 42 6.45 9.59 7.53
N GLU A 43 7.09 8.54 7.03
CA GLU A 43 7.46 8.47 5.62
C GLU A 43 6.20 8.35 4.77
N THR A 44 6.10 9.21 3.75
CA THR A 44 5.04 9.10 2.74
C THR A 44 5.63 8.64 1.42
N TRP A 45 4.78 8.06 0.59
CA TRP A 45 5.22 7.52 -0.70
C TRP A 45 4.62 8.32 -1.85
N PRO A 46 5.37 8.47 -2.97
CA PRO A 46 4.83 9.13 -4.15
C PRO A 46 3.57 8.42 -4.65
N ALA A 47 2.67 9.19 -5.27
CA ALA A 47 1.44 8.63 -5.84
C ALA A 47 1.73 7.52 -6.86
N GLU A 48 2.80 7.66 -7.64
CA GLU A 48 3.24 6.66 -8.61
C GLU A 48 3.51 5.30 -7.96
N LEU A 49 4.17 5.30 -6.80
CA LEU A 49 4.42 4.07 -6.05
C LEU A 49 3.12 3.47 -5.53
N VAL A 50 2.21 4.30 -5.03
CA VAL A 50 0.91 3.83 -4.54
C VAL A 50 0.12 3.15 -5.66
N TYR A 51 0.11 3.74 -6.86
CA TYR A 51 -0.54 3.12 -8.02
C TYR A 51 0.11 1.79 -8.41
N GLU A 52 1.43 1.71 -8.39
CA GLU A 52 2.14 0.45 -8.65
C GLU A 52 1.78 -0.62 -7.61
N LEU A 53 1.67 -0.25 -6.33
CA LEU A 53 1.30 -1.17 -5.26
C LEU A 53 -0.13 -1.70 -5.42
N LEU A 54 -1.03 -0.91 -5.97
CA LEU A 54 -2.41 -1.34 -6.21
C LEU A 54 -2.52 -2.32 -7.38
N ASP A 55 -1.62 -2.23 -8.35
CA ASP A 55 -1.66 -3.00 -9.59
C ASP A 55 -0.63 -4.14 -9.62
N THR A 56 0.24 -4.24 -8.64
CA THR A 56 1.28 -5.26 -8.62
C THR A 56 0.80 -6.59 -8.04
N ASP A 57 1.34 -7.67 -8.54
CA ASP A 57 1.19 -9.01 -7.97
C ASP A 57 2.26 -9.31 -6.89
N SER A 58 3.24 -8.41 -6.71
CA SER A 58 4.29 -8.55 -5.70
C SER A 58 4.65 -7.20 -5.07
N ARG A 59 4.09 -6.93 -3.90
CA ARG A 59 4.40 -5.72 -3.14
C ARG A 59 5.86 -5.69 -2.69
N ILE A 60 6.41 -6.84 -2.34
CA ILE A 60 7.81 -6.96 -1.93
C ILE A 60 8.73 -6.48 -3.06
N ARG A 61 8.52 -6.98 -4.28
CA ARG A 61 9.31 -6.57 -5.43
C ARG A 61 9.15 -5.08 -5.73
N THR A 62 7.94 -4.55 -5.61
CA THR A 62 7.66 -3.13 -5.86
C THR A 62 8.39 -2.25 -4.86
N PHE A 63 8.33 -2.56 -3.57
CA PHE A 63 9.08 -1.81 -2.55
C PHE A 63 10.59 -1.98 -2.72
N ARG A 64 11.06 -3.17 -3.08
CA ARG A 64 12.48 -3.42 -3.34
C ARG A 64 12.98 -2.50 -4.46
N ASN A 65 12.27 -2.41 -5.56
CA ASN A 65 12.61 -1.53 -6.67
C ASN A 65 12.57 -0.06 -6.26
N TYR A 66 11.60 0.33 -5.45
CA TYR A 66 11.50 1.69 -4.92
C TYR A 66 12.71 2.05 -4.06
N ARG A 67 13.18 1.11 -3.23
CA ARG A 67 14.39 1.29 -2.42
C ARG A 67 15.68 1.10 -3.20
N LYS A 68 15.60 0.80 -4.49
CA LYS A 68 16.76 0.56 -5.37
C LYS A 68 17.66 -0.57 -4.87
N MET A 69 17.04 -1.62 -4.34
CA MET A 69 17.74 -2.82 -3.87
C MET A 69 17.66 -3.94 -4.90
N SER A 70 18.75 -4.66 -5.06
CA SER A 70 18.73 -5.91 -5.84
C SER A 70 18.13 -7.05 -5.01
N VAL A 71 17.81 -8.17 -5.65
CA VAL A 71 17.39 -9.39 -4.95
C VAL A 71 18.47 -9.82 -3.95
N SER A 72 19.73 -9.75 -4.34
CA SER A 72 20.86 -10.06 -3.47
C SER A 72 20.92 -9.16 -2.25
N ASP A 73 20.72 -7.84 -2.42
CA ASP A 73 20.75 -6.87 -1.33
C ASP A 73 19.65 -7.14 -0.31
N LEU A 74 18.43 -7.36 -0.77
CA LEU A 74 17.29 -7.60 0.12
C LEU A 74 17.42 -8.96 0.81
N ALA A 75 17.81 -10.00 0.09
CA ALA A 75 18.00 -11.34 0.67
C ALA A 75 19.05 -11.30 1.78
N SER A 76 20.16 -10.63 1.55
CA SER A 76 21.22 -10.45 2.54
C SER A 76 20.74 -9.70 3.76
N ALA A 77 20.01 -8.60 3.57
CA ALA A 77 19.47 -7.79 4.66
C ALA A 77 18.43 -8.54 5.50
N ALA A 78 17.64 -9.39 4.87
CA ALA A 78 16.61 -10.20 5.53
C ALA A 78 17.16 -11.52 6.08
N GLY A 79 18.43 -11.88 5.77
CA GLY A 79 19.04 -13.11 6.25
C GLY A 79 18.46 -14.38 5.61
N ILE A 80 18.03 -14.30 4.36
CA ILE A 80 17.51 -15.44 3.59
C ILE A 80 18.27 -15.59 2.29
N SER A 81 18.08 -16.72 1.59
CA SER A 81 18.70 -16.93 0.29
C SER A 81 18.01 -16.13 -0.81
N GLU A 82 18.73 -15.84 -1.89
CA GLU A 82 18.14 -15.19 -3.05
C GLU A 82 17.04 -16.05 -3.68
N ALA A 83 17.21 -17.37 -3.70
CA ALA A 83 16.21 -18.29 -4.20
C ALA A 83 14.91 -18.21 -3.38
N ASP A 84 15.00 -18.19 -2.06
CA ASP A 84 13.84 -18.05 -1.18
C ASP A 84 13.13 -16.71 -1.41
N LEU A 85 13.88 -15.63 -1.52
CA LEU A 85 13.30 -14.32 -1.78
C LEU A 85 12.59 -14.28 -3.13
N SER A 86 13.21 -14.81 -4.19
CA SER A 86 12.60 -14.89 -5.51
C SER A 86 11.30 -15.68 -5.52
N GLU A 87 11.26 -16.79 -4.80
CA GLU A 87 10.04 -17.61 -4.66
C GLU A 87 8.93 -16.86 -3.92
N ILE A 88 9.29 -16.11 -2.88
CA ILE A 88 8.33 -15.28 -2.13
C ILE A 88 7.81 -14.13 -3.00
N GLU A 89 8.68 -13.45 -3.74
CA GLU A 89 8.29 -12.38 -4.64
C GLU A 89 7.36 -12.85 -5.76
N SER A 90 7.59 -14.05 -6.29
CA SER A 90 6.78 -14.61 -7.37
C SER A 90 5.48 -15.27 -6.90
N GLY A 91 5.29 -15.38 -5.60
CA GLY A 91 4.11 -16.05 -5.02
C GLY A 91 4.20 -17.56 -4.98
N GLN A 92 5.32 -18.17 -5.37
CA GLN A 92 5.53 -19.61 -5.29
C GLN A 92 5.67 -20.09 -3.85
N LYS A 93 6.08 -19.19 -2.95
CA LYS A 93 6.29 -19.49 -1.54
C LYS A 93 5.72 -18.34 -0.71
N THR A 94 5.01 -18.65 0.35
CA THR A 94 4.40 -17.62 1.21
C THR A 94 5.41 -17.01 2.18
N GLY A 95 6.36 -17.79 2.64
CA GLY A 95 7.28 -17.37 3.70
C GLY A 95 6.63 -17.40 5.08
N SER A 96 7.45 -17.52 6.12
CA SER A 96 6.98 -17.44 7.51
C SER A 96 6.77 -15.98 7.90
N VAL A 97 5.99 -15.75 8.96
CA VAL A 97 5.78 -14.40 9.51
C VAL A 97 7.12 -13.79 9.93
N ASP A 98 8.03 -14.57 10.50
CA ASP A 98 9.35 -14.10 10.89
C ASP A 98 10.17 -13.61 9.68
N VAL A 99 10.18 -14.37 8.59
CA VAL A 99 10.85 -13.99 7.34
C VAL A 99 10.23 -12.73 6.75
N LEU A 100 8.89 -12.65 6.71
CA LEU A 100 8.18 -11.46 6.21
C LEU A 100 8.48 -10.22 7.05
N LYS A 101 8.59 -10.35 8.36
CA LYS A 101 8.99 -9.24 9.24
C LYS A 101 10.40 -8.76 8.95
N ARG A 102 11.33 -9.67 8.69
CA ARG A 102 12.70 -9.32 8.33
C ARG A 102 12.76 -8.59 6.99
N ILE A 103 11.96 -9.04 6.02
CA ILE A 103 11.84 -8.37 4.71
C ILE A 103 11.27 -6.97 4.89
N ALA A 104 10.20 -6.81 5.66
CA ALA A 104 9.59 -5.51 5.93
C ALA A 104 10.58 -4.56 6.60
N THR A 105 11.34 -5.02 7.58
CA THR A 105 12.36 -4.23 8.25
C THR A 105 13.45 -3.77 7.28
N ALA A 106 13.90 -4.68 6.41
CA ALA A 106 14.91 -4.37 5.40
C ALA A 106 14.42 -3.34 4.38
N LEU A 107 13.14 -3.38 4.04
CA LEU A 107 12.49 -2.43 3.15
C LEU A 107 12.06 -1.13 3.85
N LYS A 108 12.18 -1.06 5.17
CA LYS A 108 11.73 0.08 6.00
C LYS A 108 10.24 0.35 5.84
N VAL A 109 9.46 -0.71 5.83
CA VAL A 109 7.99 -0.65 5.79
C VAL A 109 7.42 -1.53 6.88
N ASP A 110 6.12 -1.39 7.14
CA ASP A 110 5.41 -2.24 8.08
C ASP A 110 5.05 -3.57 7.41
N LEU A 111 4.88 -4.61 8.22
CA LEU A 111 4.48 -5.93 7.72
C LEU A 111 3.19 -5.85 6.90
N ASP A 112 2.23 -5.04 7.34
CA ASP A 112 0.95 -4.87 6.66
C ASP A 112 1.10 -4.26 5.26
N ASP A 113 2.19 -3.57 4.98
CA ASP A 113 2.44 -2.97 3.67
C ASP A 113 2.79 -4.02 2.61
N ILE A 114 3.37 -5.15 3.00
CA ILE A 114 3.80 -6.21 2.09
C ILE A 114 2.90 -7.43 2.10
N VAL A 115 2.01 -7.54 3.09
CA VAL A 115 1.03 -8.64 3.20
C VAL A 115 -0.30 -8.16 2.66
N VAL A 116 -0.90 -8.93 1.79
CA VAL A 116 -2.19 -8.61 1.18
C VAL A 116 -3.32 -9.27 1.95
#